data_ef5cbf5dbe660d4cb5688cfa349ba775
#
_entry.id   ef5cbf5dbe660d4cb5688cfa349ba775
#
_cell.length_a   1.000
_cell.length_b   1.000
_cell.length_c   1.000
_cell.angle_alpha   90.00
_cell.angle_beta   90.00
_cell.angle_gamma   90.00
#
_symmetry.space_group_name_H-M   'P 1'
#
loop_
_entity.id
_entity.type
_entity.pdbx_description
1 polymer ?
#
loop_
_entity_poly.entity_id
_entity_poly.type
_entity_poly.pdbx_seq_one_letter_code
_entity_poly.pdbx_strand_id
1 'polypeptide(L)'
;MTEAAAALRAALRRGTVVTVASAGVYSGKPRPAVVVQADRWLQAHPSVTLCPLTSSVVEAPLVRIAVTPSPRNGLSKPSQLMVDKLFSVPIQALGAVVGQLEPQVLIELDLALRDWLDLS
;
A
#
# COMPACT_ATOMS: atom_id res chain seq x y z
N MET A 1 -8.43 21.96 2.42
CA MET A 1 -7.40 20.94 2.73
C MET A 1 -6.43 21.52 3.75
N THR A 2 -6.14 20.76 4.80
CA THR A 2 -5.18 21.19 5.82
C THR A 2 -3.75 21.09 5.29
N GLU A 3 -2.81 21.79 5.96
CA GLU A 3 -1.39 21.67 5.62
C GLU A 3 -0.90 20.22 5.79
N ALA A 4 -1.37 19.53 6.82
CA ALA A 4 -1.00 18.14 7.07
C ALA A 4 -1.46 17.22 5.93
N ALA A 5 -2.69 17.41 5.45
CA ALA A 5 -3.22 16.63 4.33
C ALA A 5 -2.47 16.94 3.03
N ALA A 6 -2.13 18.20 2.81
CA ALA A 6 -1.36 18.60 1.64
C ALA A 6 0.06 18.03 1.68
N ALA A 7 0.70 18.04 2.86
CA ALA A 7 2.03 17.46 3.05
C ALA A 7 2.01 15.94 2.83
N LEU A 8 0.98 15.26 3.35
CA LEU A 8 0.82 13.82 3.12
C LEU A 8 0.68 13.52 1.64
N ARG A 9 -0.23 14.23 0.95
CA ARG A 9 -0.45 14.04 -0.49
C ARG A 9 0.85 14.24 -1.28
N ALA A 10 1.61 15.28 -0.95
CA ALA A 10 2.87 15.59 -1.64
C ALA A 10 3.93 14.51 -1.42
N ALA A 11 3.85 13.77 -0.32
CA ALA A 11 4.81 12.70 0.01
C ALA A 11 4.45 11.36 -0.66
N LEU A 12 3.24 11.24 -1.23
CA LEU A 12 2.79 9.99 -1.83
C LEU A 12 3.38 9.79 -3.21
N ARG A 13 3.81 8.56 -3.46
CA ARG A 13 4.17 8.09 -4.79
C ARG A 13 3.91 6.58 -4.84
N ARG A 14 3.89 6.03 -6.04
CA ARG A 14 3.72 4.60 -6.21
C ARG A 14 4.82 3.86 -5.45
N GLY A 15 4.45 2.89 -4.62
CA GLY A 15 5.38 2.17 -3.76
C GLY A 15 5.50 2.71 -2.34
N THR A 16 4.89 3.85 -2.04
CA THR A 16 4.89 4.39 -0.67
C THR A 16 4.08 3.47 0.24
N VAL A 17 4.66 3.15 1.42
CA VAL A 17 3.96 2.39 2.46
C VAL A 17 3.27 3.38 3.38
N VAL A 18 1.97 3.23 3.54
CA VAL A 18 1.14 4.12 4.37
C VAL A 18 0.34 3.30 5.36
N THR A 19 -0.15 3.95 6.41
CA THR A 19 -1.16 3.35 7.28
C THR A 19 -2.53 3.81 6.83
N VAL A 20 -3.52 2.92 6.96
CA VAL A 20 -4.91 3.21 6.61
C VAL A 20 -5.76 2.93 7.84
N ALA A 21 -6.62 3.88 8.19
CA ALA A 21 -7.58 3.69 9.26
C ALA A 21 -8.54 2.59 8.85
N SER A 22 -8.63 1.55 9.67
CA SER A 22 -9.57 0.46 9.44
C SER A 22 -10.98 0.95 9.76
N ALA A 23 -11.79 1.15 8.73
CA ALA A 23 -13.22 1.38 8.91
C ALA A 23 -13.89 0.02 9.03
N GLY A 24 -14.34 -0.36 10.22
CA GLY A 24 -15.13 -1.58 10.37
C GLY A 24 -14.92 -2.35 11.65
N VAL A 25 -15.42 -3.56 11.67
CA VAL A 25 -15.59 -4.45 12.81
C VAL A 25 -14.26 -4.86 13.46
N TYR A 26 -13.15 -4.60 12.81
CA TYR A 26 -11.82 -4.98 13.30
C TYR A 26 -11.15 -3.76 13.89
N SER A 27 -11.11 -3.66 15.19
CA SER A 27 -10.40 -2.69 16.02
C SER A 27 -9.70 -1.59 15.24
N GLY A 28 -10.01 -0.35 15.44
CA GLY A 28 -9.43 0.83 14.77
C GLY A 28 -7.90 0.93 14.72
N LYS A 29 -7.18 -0.20 14.65
CA LYS A 29 -5.74 -0.21 14.45
C LYS A 29 -5.42 0.13 13.00
N PRO A 30 -4.60 1.16 12.75
CA PRO A 30 -4.12 1.44 11.42
C PRO A 30 -3.40 0.22 10.83
N ARG A 31 -3.68 -0.07 9.56
CA ARG A 31 -3.06 -1.19 8.85
C ARG A 31 -2.16 -0.66 7.75
N PRO A 32 -1.00 -1.31 7.49
CA PRO A 32 -0.14 -0.86 6.40
C PRO A 32 -0.68 -1.29 5.05
N ALA A 33 -0.43 -0.45 4.06
CA ALA A 33 -0.77 -0.73 2.68
C ALA A 33 0.21 0.01 1.77
N VAL A 34 0.34 -0.45 0.53
CA VAL A 34 1.26 0.13 -0.44
C VAL A 34 0.46 0.84 -1.53
N VAL A 35 0.86 2.06 -1.85
CA VAL A 35 0.26 2.84 -2.94
C VAL A 35 0.61 2.17 -4.28
N VAL A 36 -0.41 1.81 -5.04
CA VAL A 36 -0.22 1.22 -6.38
C VAL A 36 -0.76 2.12 -7.50
N GLN A 37 -1.38 3.23 -7.15
CA GLN A 37 -1.88 4.21 -8.09
C GLN A 37 -0.73 4.95 -8.77
N ALA A 38 -0.90 5.26 -10.05
CA ALA A 38 0.10 6.03 -10.79
C ALA A 38 0.32 7.41 -10.17
N ASP A 39 1.58 7.85 -10.14
CA ASP A 39 1.96 9.12 -9.49
C ASP A 39 1.17 10.31 -10.01
N ARG A 40 0.92 10.37 -11.32
CA ARG A 40 0.18 11.48 -11.93
C ARG A 40 -1.24 11.64 -11.39
N TRP A 41 -1.84 10.56 -10.86
CA TRP A 41 -3.18 10.61 -10.29
C TRP A 41 -3.19 10.92 -8.79
N LEU A 42 -2.06 10.73 -8.11
CA LEU A 42 -1.98 10.92 -6.66
C LEU A 42 -2.16 12.38 -6.24
N GLN A 43 -1.78 13.32 -7.08
CA GLN A 43 -1.81 14.73 -6.75
C GLN A 43 -3.18 15.39 -6.99
N ALA A 44 -4.02 14.77 -7.79
CA ALA A 44 -5.27 15.40 -8.23
C ALA A 44 -6.51 14.59 -7.87
N HIS A 45 -6.39 13.27 -7.74
CA HIS A 45 -7.55 12.41 -7.52
C HIS A 45 -7.92 12.34 -6.03
N PRO A 46 -9.21 12.36 -5.69
CA PRO A 46 -9.62 12.29 -4.28
C PRO A 46 -9.45 10.92 -3.62
N SER A 47 -9.27 9.86 -4.42
CA SER A 47 -9.09 8.50 -3.92
C SER A 47 -7.68 7.98 -4.19
N VAL A 48 -7.23 7.07 -3.33
CA VAL A 48 -5.93 6.39 -3.46
C VAL A 48 -6.16 4.90 -3.52
N THR A 49 -5.61 4.24 -4.55
CA THR A 49 -5.68 2.79 -4.70
C THR A 49 -4.46 2.14 -4.06
N LEU A 50 -4.72 1.12 -3.25
CA LEU A 50 -3.74 0.51 -2.37
C LEU A 50 -3.75 -1.01 -2.49
N CYS A 51 -2.58 -1.61 -2.22
CA CYS A 51 -2.44 -3.04 -2.02
C CYS A 51 -2.17 -3.27 -0.53
N PRO A 52 -3.03 -4.01 0.19
CA PRO A 52 -2.85 -4.16 1.63
C PRO A 52 -1.70 -5.09 1.97
N LEU A 53 -1.09 -4.85 3.13
CA LEU A 53 -0.07 -5.71 3.72
C LEU A 53 -0.67 -6.42 4.94
N THR A 54 -0.26 -7.67 5.14
CA THR A 54 -0.65 -8.43 6.32
C THR A 54 0.57 -9.12 6.93
N SER A 55 0.61 -9.20 8.26
CA SER A 55 1.61 -10.02 8.96
C SER A 55 1.12 -11.46 9.16
N SER A 56 -0.11 -11.76 8.78
CA SER A 56 -0.65 -13.12 8.79
C SER A 56 -0.25 -13.82 7.49
N VAL A 57 0.91 -14.47 7.54
CA VAL A 57 1.54 -15.07 6.36
C VAL A 57 0.88 -16.40 6.02
N VAL A 58 0.53 -16.58 4.74
CA VAL A 58 -0.01 -17.84 4.21
C VAL A 58 0.74 -18.22 2.96
N GLU A 59 0.63 -19.49 2.56
CA GLU A 59 1.26 -19.96 1.34
C GLU A 59 0.31 -19.83 0.15
N ALA A 60 0.47 -18.76 -0.61
CA ALA A 60 -0.32 -18.48 -1.81
C ALA A 60 0.53 -17.66 -2.79
N PRO A 61 1.57 -18.27 -3.41
CA PRO A 61 2.62 -17.52 -4.11
C PRO A 61 2.14 -16.71 -5.31
N LEU A 62 0.98 -17.03 -5.88
CA LEU A 62 0.47 -16.28 -7.03
C LEU A 62 -0.16 -14.94 -6.64
N VAL A 63 -0.64 -14.80 -5.41
CA VAL A 63 -1.34 -13.60 -4.95
C VAL A 63 -0.76 -13.00 -3.68
N ARG A 64 0.35 -13.55 -3.18
CA ARG A 64 1.03 -13.05 -1.98
C ARG A 64 2.51 -12.83 -2.28
N ILE A 65 3.02 -11.66 -1.93
CA ILE A 65 4.42 -11.31 -2.11
C ILE A 65 5.03 -11.00 -0.75
N ALA A 66 6.09 -11.73 -0.40
CA ALA A 66 6.78 -11.54 0.88
C ALA A 66 7.51 -10.20 0.92
N VAL A 67 7.41 -9.51 2.04
CA VAL A 67 8.14 -8.28 2.30
C VAL A 67 8.85 -8.40 3.63
N THR A 68 10.17 -8.35 3.58
CA THR A 68 11.02 -8.40 4.78
C THR A 68 11.11 -7.01 5.39
N PRO A 69 10.93 -6.84 6.71
CA PRO A 69 11.09 -5.54 7.36
C PRO A 69 12.44 -4.93 7.10
N SER A 70 12.46 -3.63 6.86
CA SER A 70 13.69 -2.88 6.62
C SER A 70 13.53 -1.43 7.09
N PRO A 71 14.64 -0.70 7.29
CA PRO A 71 14.55 0.74 7.56
C PRO A 71 13.86 1.49 6.42
N ARG A 72 13.99 1.03 5.20
CA ARG A 72 13.39 1.68 4.03
C ARG A 72 11.87 1.54 4.04
N ASN A 73 11.33 0.34 4.26
CA ASN A 73 9.89 0.14 4.20
C ASN A 73 9.16 0.41 5.52
N GLY A 74 9.90 0.49 6.62
CA GLY A 74 9.36 0.86 7.91
C GLY A 74 8.46 -0.18 8.57
N LEU A 75 8.38 -1.39 8.03
CA LEU A 75 7.58 -2.45 8.62
C LEU A 75 8.30 -3.04 9.84
N SER A 76 7.53 -3.49 10.81
CA SER A 76 8.06 -4.09 12.04
C SER A 76 8.05 -5.61 12.03
N LYS A 77 7.29 -6.23 11.13
CA LYS A 77 7.14 -7.69 11.06
C LYS A 77 7.23 -8.17 9.62
N PRO A 78 7.72 -9.41 9.41
CA PRO A 78 7.58 -10.05 8.10
C PRO A 78 6.12 -10.00 7.65
N SER A 79 5.91 -9.59 6.42
CA SER A 79 4.56 -9.31 5.90
C SER A 79 4.42 -9.83 4.49
N GLN A 80 3.19 -9.83 3.99
CA GLN A 80 2.90 -10.15 2.60
C GLN A 80 1.98 -9.10 2.01
N LEU A 81 2.26 -8.71 0.77
CA LEU A 81 1.32 -7.95 -0.04
C LEU A 81 0.20 -8.89 -0.49
N MET A 82 -1.03 -8.44 -0.35
CA MET A 82 -2.21 -9.20 -0.77
C MET A 82 -2.70 -8.68 -2.11
N VAL A 83 -2.14 -9.22 -3.18
CA VAL A 83 -2.36 -8.74 -4.55
C VAL A 83 -3.83 -8.86 -4.97
N ASP A 84 -4.53 -9.87 -4.46
CA ASP A 84 -5.94 -10.14 -4.77
C ASP A 84 -6.92 -9.27 -3.97
N LYS A 85 -6.42 -8.35 -3.14
CA LYS A 85 -7.28 -7.56 -2.23
C LYS A 85 -7.07 -6.06 -2.38
N LEU A 86 -6.84 -5.60 -3.60
CA LEU A 86 -6.72 -4.18 -3.88
C LEU A 86 -7.98 -3.43 -3.41
N PHE A 87 -7.78 -2.22 -2.92
CA PHE A 87 -8.89 -1.39 -2.47
C PHE A 87 -8.55 0.09 -2.64
N SER A 88 -9.57 0.92 -2.65
CA SER A 88 -9.39 2.38 -2.73
C SER A 88 -10.06 3.04 -1.55
N VAL A 89 -9.44 4.11 -1.07
CA VAL A 89 -9.97 4.92 0.02
C VAL A 89 -9.86 6.40 -0.32
N PRO A 90 -10.69 7.25 0.29
CA PRO A 90 -10.45 8.69 0.20
C PRO A 90 -9.10 9.02 0.81
N ILE A 91 -8.44 10.06 0.30
CA ILE A 91 -7.11 10.43 0.81
C ILE A 91 -7.13 10.74 2.31
N GLN A 92 -8.25 11.22 2.83
CA GLN A 92 -8.40 11.52 4.26
C GLN A 92 -8.33 10.28 5.15
N ALA A 93 -8.52 9.08 4.58
CA ALA A 93 -8.42 7.83 5.33
C ALA A 93 -6.99 7.38 5.55
N LEU A 94 -6.02 8.00 4.90
CA LEU A 94 -4.60 7.70 5.11
C LEU A 94 -4.12 8.31 6.41
N GLY A 95 -3.34 7.54 7.17
CA GLY A 95 -2.77 8.02 8.43
C GLY A 95 -1.41 8.65 8.24
N ALA A 96 -0.39 7.84 8.04
CA ALA A 96 0.99 8.30 7.97
C ALA A 96 1.76 7.57 6.87
N VAL A 97 2.80 8.21 6.36
CA VAL A 97 3.80 7.56 5.51
C VAL A 97 4.74 6.78 6.43
N VAL A 98 4.84 5.47 6.22
CA VAL A 98 5.68 4.58 7.01
C VAL A 98 7.04 4.38 6.35
N GLY A 99 7.07 4.34 5.03
CA GLY A 99 8.30 4.12 4.29
C GLY A 99 8.05 3.94 2.80
N GLN A 100 8.99 3.31 2.14
CA GLN A 100 8.95 3.05 0.70
C GLN A 100 9.25 1.57 0.47
N LEU A 101 8.47 0.94 -0.39
CA LEU A 101 8.72 -0.44 -0.78
C LEU A 101 10.05 -0.52 -1.54
N GLU A 102 10.80 -1.59 -1.33
CA GLU A 102 12.03 -1.82 -2.08
C GLU A 102 11.73 -1.89 -3.58
N PRO A 103 12.58 -1.30 -4.44
CA PRO A 103 12.35 -1.33 -5.88
C PRO A 103 12.17 -2.74 -6.44
N GLN A 104 12.91 -3.72 -5.93
CA GLN A 104 12.79 -5.11 -6.37
C GLN A 104 11.44 -5.71 -6.03
N VAL A 105 10.91 -5.40 -4.84
CA VAL A 105 9.60 -5.88 -4.40
C VAL A 105 8.49 -5.20 -5.23
N LEU A 106 8.66 -3.93 -5.56
CA LEU A 106 7.71 -3.21 -6.42
C LEU A 106 7.65 -3.84 -7.82
N ILE A 107 8.79 -4.28 -8.37
CA ILE A 107 8.81 -5.02 -9.65
C ILE A 107 8.02 -6.31 -9.54
N GLU A 108 8.20 -7.06 -8.45
CA GLU A 108 7.44 -8.30 -8.21
C GLU A 108 5.95 -8.01 -8.11
N LEU A 109 5.58 -6.95 -7.41
CA LEU A 109 4.19 -6.51 -7.29
C LEU A 109 3.61 -6.15 -8.66
N ASP A 110 4.35 -5.44 -9.49
CA ASP A 110 3.90 -5.06 -10.83
C ASP A 110 3.60 -6.29 -11.69
N LEU A 111 4.48 -7.29 -11.66
CA LEU A 111 4.27 -8.53 -12.40
C LEU A 111 3.04 -9.28 -11.90
N ALA A 112 2.86 -9.35 -10.58
CA ALA A 112 1.70 -10.01 -10.00
C ALA A 112 0.40 -9.26 -10.31
N LEU A 113 0.42 -7.93 -10.33
CA LEU A 113 -0.75 -7.13 -10.70
C LEU A 113 -1.13 -7.31 -12.17
N ARG A 114 -0.14 -7.40 -13.06
CA ARG A 114 -0.41 -7.68 -14.46
C ARG A 114 -1.10 -9.03 -14.63
N ASP A 115 -0.65 -10.03 -13.90
CA ASP A 115 -1.28 -11.36 -13.93
C ASP A 115 -2.69 -11.32 -13.34
N TRP A 116 -2.83 -10.74 -12.15
CA TRP A 116 -4.12 -10.67 -11.46
C TRP A 116 -5.18 -9.90 -12.25
N LEU A 117 -4.78 -8.81 -12.90
CA LEU A 117 -5.68 -7.93 -13.63
C LEU A 117 -5.73 -8.22 -15.14
N ASP A 118 -4.97 -9.21 -15.60
CA ASP A 118 -4.86 -9.57 -17.03
C ASP A 118 -4.42 -8.38 -17.89
N LEU A 119 -3.37 -7.69 -17.45
CA LEU A 119 -2.77 -6.57 -18.18
C LEU A 119 -1.51 -7.05 -18.90
N SER A 120 -1.37 -6.64 -20.15
CA SER A 120 -0.21 -7.00 -20.96
C SER A 120 1.04 -6.19 -20.62
#